data_780c07db8322cf1deef8b4d1c9040fda
#
_entry.id   780c07db8322cf1deef8b4d1c9040fda
#
_cell.length_a   1.000
_cell.length_b   1.000
_cell.length_c   1.000
_cell.angle_alpha   90.00
_cell.angle_beta   90.00
_cell.angle_gamma   90.00
#
_symmetry.space_group_name_H-M   'P 1'
#
loop_
_entity.id
_entity.type
_entity.pdbx_description
1 polymer ?
#
loop_
_entity_poly.entity_id
_entity_poly.type
_entity_poly.pdbx_seq_one_letter_code
_entity_poly.pdbx_strand_id
1 'polypeptide(L)'
;MFYVVYIQEAHPVDLWQVSSNVKDGVLLDSPQTSEERAGDAEMCVVRLAIKLPSLVDGIDNRIERAYTGWPDRLYVIGTDGRIWYKSAPGPFGFSTKDLETNLKQILQ
;
A
#
# COMPACT_ATOMS: atom_id res chain seq x y z
N MET A 1 -0.87 -11.92 11.06
CA MET A 1 -0.97 -12.03 9.59
C MET A 1 -0.76 -10.69 8.94
N PHE A 2 -0.04 -10.65 7.83
CA PHE A 2 0.27 -9.41 7.11
C PHE A 2 -0.47 -9.39 5.78
N TYR A 3 -0.97 -8.22 5.43
CA TYR A 3 -1.61 -7.96 4.13
C TYR A 3 -1.00 -6.71 3.49
N VAL A 4 -0.90 -6.73 2.17
CA VAL A 4 -0.65 -5.54 1.38
C VAL A 4 -1.98 -5.13 0.74
N VAL A 5 -2.32 -3.87 0.85
CA VAL A 5 -3.51 -3.33 0.19
C VAL A 5 -3.04 -2.37 -0.91
N TYR A 6 -3.30 -2.72 -2.15
CA TYR A 6 -2.99 -1.87 -3.30
C TYR A 6 -4.08 -0.80 -3.43
N ILE A 7 -3.65 0.45 -3.36
CA ILE A 7 -4.55 1.62 -3.40
C ILE A 7 -4.22 2.47 -4.62
N GLN A 8 -4.73 3.71 -4.67
CA GLN A 8 -4.46 4.64 -5.76
C GLN A 8 -2.96 4.84 -5.96
N GLU A 9 -2.52 4.78 -7.20
CA GLU A 9 -1.12 4.93 -7.57
C GLU A 9 -0.64 6.34 -7.25
N ALA A 10 0.54 6.45 -6.62
CA ALA A 10 1.13 7.74 -6.29
C ALA A 10 1.88 8.35 -7.48
N HIS A 11 2.52 7.49 -8.30
CA HIS A 11 3.37 7.94 -9.40
C HIS A 11 3.09 7.15 -10.68
N PRO A 12 1.88 7.25 -11.28
CA PRO A 12 1.62 6.62 -12.56
C PRO A 12 2.36 7.31 -13.70
N VAL A 13 2.50 6.64 -14.84
CA VAL A 13 3.26 7.14 -15.99
C VAL A 13 2.67 8.45 -16.54
N ASP A 14 1.34 8.57 -16.51
CA ASP A 14 0.62 9.74 -17.04
C ASP A 14 0.60 10.95 -16.11
N LEU A 15 1.19 10.83 -14.91
CA LEU A 15 1.32 11.92 -13.94
C LEU A 15 2.79 12.09 -13.58
N TRP A 16 3.07 12.29 -12.28
CA TRP A 16 4.44 12.45 -11.82
C TRP A 16 5.09 11.09 -11.57
N GLN A 17 6.19 10.83 -12.28
CA GLN A 17 6.94 9.57 -12.19
C GLN A 17 8.17 9.71 -11.33
N VAL A 18 8.53 8.66 -10.58
CA VAL A 18 9.76 8.60 -9.80
C VAL A 18 10.75 7.63 -10.43
N SER A 19 12.04 7.93 -10.32
CA SER A 19 13.10 7.13 -10.93
C SER A 19 13.16 5.69 -10.41
N SER A 20 12.79 5.45 -9.16
CA SER A 20 12.74 4.10 -8.60
C SER A 20 11.73 3.20 -9.34
N ASN A 21 10.57 3.74 -9.72
CA ASN A 21 9.57 2.98 -10.49
C ASN A 21 10.11 2.63 -11.88
N VAL A 22 10.82 3.54 -12.53
CA VAL A 22 11.45 3.29 -13.82
C VAL A 22 12.50 2.18 -13.68
N LYS A 23 13.35 2.26 -12.67
CA LYS A 23 14.40 1.28 -12.41
C LYS A 23 13.82 -0.11 -12.13
N ASP A 24 12.73 -0.21 -11.39
CA ASP A 24 12.10 -1.47 -11.02
C ASP A 24 11.18 -2.01 -12.12
N GLY A 25 11.00 -1.27 -13.21
CA GLY A 25 10.12 -1.66 -14.30
C GLY A 25 8.65 -1.54 -13.96
N VAL A 26 8.30 -0.71 -12.98
CA VAL A 26 6.92 -0.45 -12.54
C VAL A 26 6.46 0.85 -13.18
N LEU A 27 6.01 0.77 -14.43
CA LEU A 27 5.54 1.91 -15.22
C LEU A 27 4.08 1.68 -15.56
N LEU A 28 3.17 2.41 -14.90
CA LEU A 28 1.73 2.21 -14.99
C LEU A 28 1.04 3.53 -15.25
N ASP A 29 0.06 3.51 -16.17
CA ASP A 29 -0.88 4.61 -16.32
C ASP A 29 -1.92 4.59 -15.21
N SER A 30 -2.58 5.73 -14.95
CA SER A 30 -3.67 5.78 -13.99
C SER A 30 -4.81 4.87 -14.46
N PRO A 31 -5.25 3.89 -13.65
CA PRO A 31 -6.35 3.02 -14.03
C PRO A 31 -7.68 3.78 -14.06
N GLN A 32 -8.56 3.39 -14.97
CA GLN A 32 -9.90 3.98 -15.12
C GLN A 32 -10.97 3.07 -14.54
N THR A 33 -10.68 1.79 -14.33
CA THR A 33 -11.62 0.79 -13.82
C THR A 33 -10.99 -0.03 -12.71
N SER A 34 -11.84 -0.71 -11.91
CA SER A 34 -11.35 -1.62 -10.87
C SER A 34 -10.59 -2.80 -11.46
N GLU A 35 -11.01 -3.29 -12.63
CA GLU A 35 -10.31 -4.37 -13.33
C GLU A 35 -8.92 -3.94 -13.79
N GLU A 36 -8.77 -2.73 -14.28
CA GLU A 36 -7.46 -2.19 -14.66
C GLU A 36 -6.55 -2.06 -13.43
N ARG A 37 -7.09 -1.56 -12.32
CA ARG A 37 -6.32 -1.47 -11.08
C ARG A 37 -5.91 -2.85 -10.57
N ALA A 38 -6.79 -3.84 -10.65
CA ALA A 38 -6.45 -5.21 -10.25
C ALA A 38 -5.31 -5.78 -11.11
N GLY A 39 -5.30 -5.49 -12.41
CA GLY A 39 -4.21 -5.86 -13.31
C GLY A 39 -2.91 -5.18 -12.95
N ASP A 40 -2.96 -3.90 -12.63
CA ASP A 40 -1.79 -3.12 -12.19
C ASP A 40 -1.23 -3.67 -10.88
N ALA A 41 -2.10 -4.00 -9.92
CA ALA A 41 -1.71 -4.60 -8.66
C ALA A 41 -1.03 -5.96 -8.86
N GLU A 42 -1.56 -6.79 -9.74
CA GLU A 42 -0.99 -8.08 -10.07
C GLU A 42 0.42 -7.91 -10.68
N MET A 43 0.58 -6.97 -11.59
CA MET A 43 1.89 -6.66 -12.17
C MET A 43 2.88 -6.21 -11.09
N CYS A 44 2.48 -5.35 -10.16
CA CYS A 44 3.33 -4.91 -9.05
C CYS A 44 3.73 -6.07 -8.16
N VAL A 45 2.81 -6.97 -7.82
CA VAL A 45 3.09 -8.15 -6.99
C VAL A 45 4.16 -9.01 -7.65
N VAL A 46 4.03 -9.24 -8.96
CA VAL A 46 4.99 -10.06 -9.72
C VAL A 46 6.35 -9.36 -9.84
N ARG A 47 6.35 -8.09 -10.25
CA ARG A 47 7.58 -7.32 -10.50
C ARG A 47 8.38 -7.07 -9.23
N LEU A 48 7.71 -6.83 -8.12
CA LEU A 48 8.35 -6.55 -6.83
C LEU A 48 8.52 -7.79 -5.97
N ALA A 49 8.13 -8.96 -6.47
CA ALA A 49 8.23 -10.25 -5.76
C ALA A 49 7.56 -10.21 -4.38
N ILE A 50 6.39 -9.60 -4.30
CA ILE A 50 5.62 -9.51 -3.05
C ILE A 50 5.02 -10.90 -2.76
N LYS A 51 5.35 -11.45 -1.58
CA LYS A 51 4.89 -12.78 -1.17
C LYS A 51 3.76 -12.74 -0.15
N LEU A 52 3.33 -11.56 0.27
CA LEU A 52 2.22 -11.39 1.21
C LEU A 52 0.88 -11.43 0.47
N PRO A 53 -0.20 -11.88 1.14
CA PRO A 53 -1.54 -11.74 0.57
C PRO A 53 -1.80 -10.29 0.21
N SER A 54 -2.28 -10.04 -1.00
CA SER A 54 -2.50 -8.69 -1.51
C SER A 54 -3.97 -8.48 -1.82
N LEU A 55 -4.51 -7.36 -1.34
CA LEU A 55 -5.86 -6.91 -1.59
C LEU A 55 -5.82 -5.68 -2.49
N VAL A 56 -6.88 -5.42 -3.21
CA VAL A 56 -6.94 -4.28 -4.14
C VAL A 56 -8.15 -3.43 -3.78
N ASP A 57 -7.92 -2.12 -3.61
CA ASP A 57 -8.99 -1.17 -3.41
C ASP A 57 -9.80 -0.96 -4.69
N GLY A 58 -11.07 -0.63 -4.54
CA GLY A 58 -11.91 -0.27 -5.67
C GLY A 58 -11.45 1.02 -6.34
N ILE A 59 -11.86 1.21 -7.61
CA ILE A 59 -11.50 2.41 -8.37
C ILE A 59 -12.06 3.70 -7.73
N ASP A 60 -13.07 3.56 -6.88
CA ASP A 60 -13.64 4.66 -6.10
C ASP A 60 -12.78 5.07 -4.89
N ASN A 61 -11.68 4.37 -4.64
CA ASN A 61 -10.75 4.63 -3.54
C ASN A 61 -11.41 4.58 -2.15
N ARG A 62 -12.40 3.70 -1.98
CA ARG A 62 -13.17 3.60 -0.72
C ARG A 62 -12.26 3.28 0.47
N ILE A 63 -11.38 2.28 0.35
CA ILE A 63 -10.50 1.85 1.43
C ILE A 63 -9.43 2.91 1.69
N GLU A 64 -8.82 3.42 0.64
CA GLU A 64 -7.81 4.49 0.76
C GLU A 64 -8.37 5.69 1.51
N ARG A 65 -9.59 6.11 1.20
CA ARG A 65 -10.23 7.24 1.89
C ARG A 65 -10.55 6.91 3.34
N ALA A 66 -11.07 5.70 3.62
CA ALA A 66 -11.42 5.28 4.98
C ALA A 66 -10.20 5.23 5.90
N TYR A 67 -9.08 4.75 5.37
CA TYR A 67 -7.85 4.61 6.14
C TYR A 67 -6.89 5.80 5.99
N THR A 68 -7.21 6.77 5.15
CA THR A 68 -6.28 7.87 4.79
C THR A 68 -4.92 7.32 4.37
N GLY A 69 -4.93 6.33 3.49
CA GLY A 69 -3.75 5.52 3.17
C GLY A 69 -2.77 6.15 2.20
N TRP A 70 -3.24 7.05 1.34
CA TRP A 70 -2.41 7.62 0.28
C TRP A 70 -1.33 8.56 0.83
N PRO A 71 -0.08 8.58 0.31
CA PRO A 71 0.45 7.71 -0.76
C PRO A 71 0.80 6.31 -0.29
N ASP A 72 1.12 6.14 0.99
CA ASP A 72 1.30 4.86 1.65
C ASP A 72 1.18 5.02 3.15
N ARG A 73 0.81 3.97 3.85
CA ARG A 73 0.64 4.00 5.31
C ARG A 73 0.66 2.60 5.89
N LEU A 74 1.15 2.50 7.12
CA LEU A 74 1.21 1.25 7.87
C LEU A 74 0.19 1.26 9.01
N TYR A 75 -0.44 0.12 9.22
CA TYR A 75 -1.40 -0.09 10.32
C TYR A 75 -1.13 -1.40 11.03
N VAL A 76 -1.35 -1.42 12.34
CA VAL A 76 -1.47 -2.64 13.13
C VAL A 76 -2.87 -2.68 13.71
N ILE A 77 -3.59 -3.76 13.46
CA ILE A 77 -4.94 -3.99 13.97
C ILE A 77 -4.87 -5.09 15.01
N GLY A 78 -5.38 -4.81 16.21
CA GLY A 78 -5.42 -5.77 17.29
C GLY A 78 -6.45 -6.86 17.09
N THR A 79 -6.39 -7.91 17.91
CA THR A 79 -7.34 -9.02 17.86
C THR A 79 -8.78 -8.61 18.21
N ASP A 80 -8.95 -7.44 18.85
CA ASP A 80 -10.26 -6.85 19.13
C ASP A 80 -10.83 -6.05 17.94
N GLY A 81 -10.13 -6.01 16.81
CA GLY A 81 -10.54 -5.28 15.61
C GLY A 81 -10.24 -3.78 15.66
N ARG A 82 -9.56 -3.30 16.68
CA ARG A 82 -9.21 -1.88 16.81
C ARG A 82 -7.81 -1.61 16.28
N ILE A 83 -7.62 -0.38 15.78
CA ILE A 83 -6.30 0.07 15.32
C ILE A 83 -5.41 0.29 16.55
N TRP A 84 -4.33 -0.49 16.62
CA TRP A 84 -3.30 -0.35 17.65
C TRP A 84 -2.26 0.70 17.27
N TYR A 85 -1.86 0.72 16.01
CA TYR A 85 -0.82 1.59 15.49
C TYR A 85 -1.19 2.09 14.10
N LYS A 86 -0.96 3.36 13.87
CA LYS A 86 -1.13 4.03 12.58
C LYS A 86 0.10 4.90 12.33
N SER A 87 0.81 4.65 11.24
CA SER A 87 1.97 5.46 10.86
C SER A 87 1.54 6.84 10.36
N ALA A 88 2.47 7.79 10.33
CA ALA A 88 2.31 8.98 9.50
C ALA A 88 2.35 8.58 8.01
N PRO A 89 1.79 9.40 7.11
CA PRO A 89 1.80 9.06 5.68
C PRO A 89 3.22 9.05 5.11
N GLY A 90 3.46 8.15 4.15
CA GLY A 90 4.74 8.12 3.44
C GLY A 90 4.92 9.34 2.53
N PRO A 91 6.11 9.49 1.94
CA PRO A 91 7.23 8.57 2.14
C PRO A 91 7.95 8.71 3.49
N PHE A 92 7.84 9.87 4.14
CA PHE A 92 8.64 10.16 5.34
C PHE A 92 8.12 9.46 6.60
N GLY A 93 6.81 9.19 6.66
CA GLY A 93 6.20 8.48 7.79
C GLY A 93 6.28 6.96 7.72
N PHE A 94 6.78 6.41 6.61
CA PHE A 94 6.90 4.97 6.42
C PHE A 94 8.16 4.45 7.13
N SER A 95 7.96 3.71 8.23
CA SER A 95 9.06 3.18 9.02
C SER A 95 8.76 1.74 9.45
N THR A 96 9.47 0.80 8.86
CA THR A 96 9.36 -0.62 9.24
C THR A 96 9.89 -0.86 10.65
N LYS A 97 10.83 -0.05 11.10
CA LYS A 97 11.37 -0.13 12.47
C LYS A 97 10.30 0.21 13.49
N ASP A 98 9.54 1.28 13.25
CA ASP A 98 8.46 1.68 14.15
C ASP A 98 7.33 0.64 14.14
N LEU A 99 7.02 0.09 12.97
CA LEU A 99 6.07 -1.01 12.84
C LEU A 99 6.51 -2.21 13.69
N GLU A 100 7.76 -2.62 13.59
CA GLU A 100 8.31 -3.75 14.37
C GLU A 100 8.20 -3.49 15.86
N THR A 101 8.58 -2.29 16.30
CA THR A 101 8.52 -1.91 17.72
C THR A 101 7.10 -2.02 18.25
N ASN A 102 6.11 -1.51 17.50
CA ASN A 102 4.71 -1.57 17.89
C ASN A 102 4.16 -3.00 17.88
N LEU A 103 4.56 -3.82 16.90
CA LEU A 103 4.17 -5.23 16.86
C LEU A 103 4.68 -5.99 18.09
N LYS A 104 5.91 -5.76 18.49
CA LYS A 104 6.48 -6.40 19.67
C LYS A 104 5.73 -6.02 20.94
N GLN A 105 5.26 -4.78 21.04
CA GLN A 105 4.46 -4.33 22.18
C GLN A 105 3.09 -5.02 22.23
N ILE A 106 2.40 -5.14 21.13
CA ILE A 106 1.07 -5.74 21.10
C ILE A 106 1.10 -7.25 21.32
N LEU A 107 2.23 -7.91 20.99
CA LEU A 107 2.39 -9.36 21.11
C LEU A 107 2.93 -9.79 22.50
N GLN A 108 3.23 -8.85 23.36
CA GLN A 108 3.68 -9.15 24.73
C GLN A 108 2.56 -9.62 25.63
#